data_09d134db182499bcb73438aa50e0eeae
#
_entry.id   09d134db182499bcb73438aa50e0eeae
#
_cell.length_a   1.000
_cell.length_b   1.000
_cell.length_c   1.000
_cell.angle_alpha   90.00
_cell.angle_beta   90.00
_cell.angle_gamma   90.00
#
_symmetry.space_group_name_H-M   'P 1'
#
loop_
_entity.id
_entity.type
_entity.pdbx_description
1 polymer ?
#
loop_
_entity_poly.entity_id
_entity_poly.type
_entity_poly.pdbx_seq_one_letter_code
_entity_poly.pdbx_strand_id
1 'polypeptide(L)'
;TKNMAAETRRADVLIAAAGFPGAVTADMVKPGAVVIDVGVSRVEDSTRKRGYRLTGDVEFEGALEVASAITPVPGGVGPMTIAMLLVNVLQAAKLAVTNR
;
A
#
# COMPACT_ATOMS: atom_id res chain seq x y z
N THR A 1 3.26 -19.28 1.50
CA THR A 1 1.84 -19.58 1.24
C THR A 1 1.70 -20.24 -0.12
N LYS A 2 1.12 -21.41 -0.16
CA LYS A 2 1.02 -22.21 -1.39
C LYS A 2 0.07 -21.63 -2.44
N ASN A 3 -0.99 -20.97 -2.00
CA ASN A 3 -1.95 -20.36 -2.92
C ASN A 3 -2.28 -18.96 -2.43
N MET A 4 -1.40 -18.05 -2.77
CA MET A 4 -1.51 -16.65 -2.34
C MET A 4 -2.80 -16.00 -2.86
N ALA A 5 -3.13 -16.22 -4.14
CA ALA A 5 -4.31 -15.62 -4.75
C ALA A 5 -5.60 -16.04 -4.05
N ALA A 6 -5.72 -17.31 -3.66
CA ALA A 6 -6.91 -17.79 -2.95
C ALA A 6 -7.04 -17.12 -1.57
N GLU A 7 -5.92 -16.92 -0.88
CA GLU A 7 -5.93 -16.28 0.43
C GLU A 7 -6.21 -14.78 0.33
N THR A 8 -5.58 -14.09 -0.62
CA THR A 8 -5.79 -12.64 -0.79
C THR A 8 -7.22 -12.31 -1.21
N ARG A 9 -7.85 -13.15 -2.02
CA ARG A 9 -9.25 -12.94 -2.44
C ARG A 9 -10.27 -13.11 -1.32
N ARG A 10 -9.87 -13.62 -0.16
CA ARG A 10 -10.75 -13.70 1.01
C ARG A 10 -10.77 -12.41 1.83
N ALA A 11 -9.81 -11.51 1.59
CA ALA A 11 -9.65 -10.32 2.38
C ALA A 11 -10.57 -9.19 1.91
N ASP A 12 -11.30 -8.60 2.83
CA ASP A 12 -12.08 -7.38 2.59
C ASP A 12 -11.18 -6.15 2.57
N VAL A 13 -10.09 -6.18 3.33
CA VAL A 13 -9.03 -5.17 3.33
C VAL A 13 -7.72 -5.90 3.07
N LEU A 14 -7.06 -5.56 1.97
CA LEU A 14 -5.80 -6.17 1.57
C LEU A 14 -4.67 -5.14 1.70
N ILE A 15 -3.66 -5.48 2.49
CA ILE A 15 -2.48 -4.64 2.67
C ILE A 15 -1.30 -5.30 1.97
N ALA A 16 -0.74 -4.61 0.98
CA ALA A 16 0.38 -5.12 0.20
C ALA A 16 1.68 -4.46 0.65
N ALA A 17 2.64 -5.26 1.10
CA ALA A 17 3.94 -4.81 1.60
C ALA A 17 5.04 -5.83 1.25
N ALA A 18 5.04 -6.29 0.01
CA ALA A 18 5.96 -7.33 -0.47
C ALA A 18 7.31 -6.78 -0.93
N GLY A 19 7.33 -5.54 -1.41
CA GLY A 19 8.58 -4.88 -1.81
C GLY A 19 8.99 -5.10 -3.26
N PHE A 20 8.09 -5.58 -4.13
CA PHE A 20 8.37 -5.68 -5.56
C PHE A 20 7.12 -5.38 -6.40
N PRO A 21 7.30 -4.75 -7.58
CA PRO A 21 6.17 -4.42 -8.46
C PRO A 21 5.45 -5.68 -8.96
N GLY A 22 4.12 -5.61 -9.02
CA GLY A 22 3.33 -6.72 -9.54
C GLY A 22 3.14 -7.88 -8.57
N ALA A 23 3.52 -7.73 -7.31
CA ALA A 23 3.29 -8.75 -6.29
C ALA A 23 1.81 -9.09 -6.14
N VAL A 24 0.94 -8.09 -6.30
CA VAL A 24 -0.50 -8.25 -6.25
C VAL A 24 -1.11 -7.83 -7.58
N THR A 25 -1.78 -8.75 -8.24
CA THR A 25 -2.48 -8.51 -9.50
C THR A 25 -3.99 -8.43 -9.27
N ALA A 26 -4.73 -7.97 -10.28
CA ALA A 26 -6.18 -7.78 -10.16
C ALA A 26 -6.93 -9.04 -9.75
N ASP A 27 -6.49 -10.22 -10.23
CA ASP A 27 -7.11 -11.50 -9.92
C ASP A 27 -6.88 -11.95 -8.47
N MET A 28 -5.98 -11.31 -7.76
CA MET A 28 -5.70 -11.57 -6.34
C MET A 28 -6.54 -10.70 -5.40
N VAL A 29 -7.37 -9.82 -5.93
CA VAL A 29 -8.18 -8.88 -5.15
C VAL A 29 -9.65 -9.31 -5.20
N LYS A 30 -10.27 -9.43 -4.01
CA LYS A 30 -11.70 -9.69 -3.92
C LYS A 30 -12.47 -8.49 -4.49
N PRO A 31 -13.46 -8.71 -5.37
CA PRO A 31 -14.29 -7.62 -5.88
C PRO A 31 -14.90 -6.80 -4.73
N GLY A 32 -14.70 -5.48 -4.75
CA GLY A 32 -15.17 -4.58 -3.72
C GLY A 32 -14.25 -4.41 -2.52
N ALA A 33 -13.10 -5.07 -2.49
CA ALA A 33 -12.14 -4.95 -1.40
C ALA A 33 -11.49 -3.56 -1.35
N VAL A 34 -11.02 -3.20 -0.17
CA VAL A 34 -10.16 -2.02 0.03
C VAL A 34 -8.71 -2.49 -0.06
N VAL A 35 -7.91 -1.84 -0.89
CA VAL A 35 -6.51 -2.20 -1.11
C VAL A 35 -5.61 -1.07 -0.62
N ILE A 36 -4.67 -1.42 0.27
CA ILE A 36 -3.69 -0.49 0.81
C ILE A 36 -2.31 -0.96 0.36
N ASP A 37 -1.66 -0.17 -0.51
CA ASP A 37 -0.37 -0.49 -1.09
C ASP A 37 0.74 0.27 -0.36
N VAL A 38 1.52 -0.45 0.43
CA VAL A 38 2.64 0.08 1.20
C VAL A 38 3.93 0.06 0.39
N GLY A 39 3.97 -0.75 -0.67
CA GLY A 39 5.17 -0.92 -1.49
C GLY A 39 5.57 0.34 -2.23
N VAL A 40 6.86 0.59 -2.32
CA VAL A 40 7.44 1.64 -3.16
C VAL A 40 8.68 1.09 -3.82
N SER A 41 8.68 1.05 -5.14
CA SER A 41 9.80 0.55 -5.93
C SER A 41 10.10 1.49 -7.09
N ARG A 42 11.36 1.52 -7.52
CA ARG A 42 11.78 2.27 -8.70
C ARG A 42 11.67 1.40 -9.93
N VAL A 43 11.03 1.93 -10.95
CA VAL A 43 10.93 1.28 -12.26
C VAL A 43 11.54 2.22 -13.29
N GLU A 44 12.45 1.72 -14.14
CA GLU A 44 13.07 2.52 -15.18
C GLU A 44 12.00 3.10 -16.10
N ASP A 45 12.10 4.40 -16.37
CA ASP A 45 11.15 5.10 -17.23
C ASP A 45 11.86 6.26 -17.92
N SER A 46 12.20 6.05 -19.19
CA SER A 46 12.89 7.03 -20.01
C SER A 46 12.06 8.27 -20.30
N THR A 47 10.75 8.22 -20.09
CA THR A 47 9.85 9.37 -20.29
C THR A 47 9.95 10.38 -19.14
N ARG A 48 10.57 10.00 -18.03
CA ARG A 48 10.75 10.84 -16.84
C ARG A 48 12.13 11.50 -16.84
N LYS A 49 12.20 12.76 -16.39
CA LYS A 49 13.48 13.50 -16.30
C LYS A 49 14.51 12.79 -15.44
N ARG A 50 14.09 12.15 -14.36
CA ARG A 50 14.97 11.41 -13.43
C ARG A 50 15.26 9.98 -13.88
N GLY A 51 14.70 9.53 -15.02
CA GLY A 51 14.96 8.21 -15.58
C GLY A 51 14.21 7.06 -14.94
N TYR A 52 13.39 7.33 -13.93
CA TYR A 52 12.58 6.30 -13.26
C TYR A 52 11.25 6.88 -12.77
N ARG A 53 10.32 6.00 -12.48
CA ARG A 53 9.08 6.33 -11.79
C ARG A 53 8.93 5.45 -10.56
N LEU A 54 8.14 5.89 -9.61
CA LEU A 54 7.82 5.09 -8.43
C LEU A 54 6.53 4.32 -8.68
N THR A 55 6.51 3.08 -8.21
CA THR A 55 5.33 2.23 -8.28
C THR A 55 5.20 1.41 -7.01
N GLY A 56 3.99 0.95 -6.71
CA GLY A 56 3.74 0.07 -5.58
C GLY A 56 3.81 -1.40 -5.95
N ASP A 57 3.39 -2.24 -5.02
CA ASP A 57 3.35 -3.70 -5.19
C ASP A 57 2.13 -4.15 -5.99
N VAL A 58 1.07 -3.34 -6.00
CA VAL A 58 -0.20 -3.68 -6.64
C VAL A 58 -0.20 -3.22 -8.09
N GLU A 59 -0.70 -4.06 -8.98
CA GLU A 59 -1.00 -3.69 -10.36
C GLU A 59 -2.19 -2.73 -10.36
N PHE A 60 -1.90 -1.43 -10.25
CA PHE A 60 -2.88 -0.39 -9.95
C PHE A 60 -4.04 -0.34 -10.96
N GLU A 61 -3.72 -0.32 -12.25
CA GLU A 61 -4.73 -0.18 -13.30
C GLU A 61 -5.77 -1.30 -13.25
N GLY A 62 -5.33 -2.54 -13.13
CA GLY A 62 -6.22 -3.69 -13.04
C GLY A 62 -6.97 -3.76 -11.72
N ALA A 63 -6.28 -3.51 -10.61
CA ALA A 63 -6.88 -3.56 -9.29
C ALA A 63 -7.91 -2.45 -9.08
N LEU A 64 -7.71 -1.29 -9.69
CA LEU A 64 -8.62 -0.15 -9.60
C LEU A 64 -10.03 -0.51 -10.08
N GLU A 65 -10.14 -1.37 -11.08
CA GLU A 65 -11.43 -1.81 -11.63
C GLU A 65 -12.17 -2.75 -10.69
N VAL A 66 -11.45 -3.45 -9.82
CA VAL A 66 -12.01 -4.50 -8.94
C VAL A 66 -12.24 -3.98 -7.53
N ALA A 67 -11.33 -3.18 -7.00
CA ALA A 67 -11.38 -2.67 -5.64
C ALA A 67 -12.43 -1.56 -5.48
N SER A 68 -13.01 -1.47 -4.28
CA SER A 68 -13.89 -0.34 -3.95
C SER A 68 -13.09 0.92 -3.62
N ALA A 69 -11.88 0.74 -3.09
CA ALA A 69 -10.95 1.83 -2.82
C ALA A 69 -9.53 1.29 -2.88
N ILE A 70 -8.61 2.08 -3.37
CA ILE A 70 -7.21 1.70 -3.49
C ILE A 70 -6.31 2.93 -3.30
N THR A 71 -5.22 2.76 -2.54
CA THR A 71 -4.25 3.83 -2.35
C THR A 71 -3.31 3.93 -3.56
N PRO A 72 -3.00 5.14 -4.03
CA PRO A 72 -2.01 5.31 -5.11
C PRO A 72 -0.58 5.21 -4.57
N VAL A 73 0.38 4.99 -5.48
CA VAL A 73 1.80 5.09 -5.18
C VAL A 73 2.46 5.89 -6.31
N PRO A 74 3.16 6.99 -6.03
CA PRO A 74 3.32 7.64 -4.73
C PRO A 74 2.09 8.46 -4.33
N GLY A 75 2.09 8.97 -3.10
CA GLY A 75 1.06 9.90 -2.62
C GLY A 75 -0.05 9.27 -1.79
N GLY A 76 0.01 7.95 -1.55
CA GLY A 76 -0.98 7.24 -0.73
C GLY A 76 -0.51 7.07 0.72
N VAL A 77 0.06 5.89 1.02
CA VAL A 77 0.50 5.53 2.37
C VAL A 77 1.67 6.38 2.87
N GLY A 78 2.59 6.78 1.98
CA GLY A 78 3.76 7.57 2.38
C GLY A 78 3.42 8.80 3.21
N PRO A 79 2.59 9.73 2.71
CA PRO A 79 2.15 10.89 3.49
C PRO A 79 1.44 10.52 4.80
N MET A 80 0.66 9.47 4.81
CA MET A 80 -0.03 8.99 6.01
C MET A 80 0.95 8.43 7.04
N THR A 81 2.05 7.83 6.60
CA THR A 81 3.09 7.33 7.51
C THR A 81 3.65 8.46 8.36
N ILE A 82 3.94 9.61 7.74
CA ILE A 82 4.45 10.78 8.45
C ILE A 82 3.38 11.34 9.40
N ALA A 83 2.15 11.49 8.94
CA ALA A 83 1.05 11.99 9.75
C ALA A 83 0.80 11.12 10.97
N MET A 84 0.77 9.80 10.79
CA MET A 84 0.53 8.86 11.88
C MET A 84 1.71 8.76 12.83
N LEU A 85 2.93 8.96 12.35
CA LEU A 85 4.10 9.03 13.22
C LEU A 85 3.95 10.17 14.23
N LEU A 86 3.52 11.35 13.78
CA LEU A 86 3.28 12.49 14.64
C LEU A 86 2.19 12.21 15.68
N VAL A 87 1.09 11.58 15.25
CA VAL A 87 0.02 11.16 16.16
C VAL A 87 0.52 10.19 17.21
N ASN A 88 1.30 9.20 16.80
CA ASN A 88 1.84 8.18 17.71
C ASN A 88 2.85 8.75 18.70
N VAL A 89 3.69 9.70 18.26
CA VAL A 89 4.63 10.39 19.15
C VAL A 89 3.88 11.18 20.23
N LEU A 90 2.83 11.89 19.83
CA LEU A 90 1.99 12.61 20.79
C LEU A 90 1.31 11.67 21.77
N GLN A 91 0.78 10.56 21.29
CA GLN A 91 0.14 9.54 22.12
C GLN A 91 1.13 8.94 23.13
N ALA A 92 2.35 8.63 22.69
CA ALA A 92 3.40 8.10 23.55
C ALA A 92 3.77 9.10 24.65
N ALA A 93 3.88 10.38 24.31
CA ALA A 93 4.15 11.44 25.28
C ALA A 93 3.06 11.56 26.33
N LYS A 94 1.79 11.51 25.90
CA LYS A 94 0.64 11.54 26.80
C LYS A 94 0.63 10.36 27.77
N LEU A 95 0.91 9.16 27.28
CA LEU A 95 0.99 7.96 28.09
C LEU A 95 2.12 8.04 29.12
N ALA A 96 3.30 8.55 28.71
CA ALA A 96 4.44 8.71 29.62
C ALA A 96 4.13 9.67 30.77
N VAL A 97 3.43 10.77 30.48
CA VAL A 97 3.01 11.73 31.51
C VAL A 97 1.96 11.13 32.45
N THR A 98 1.00 10.41 31.90
CA THR A 98 -0.09 9.78 32.67
C THR A 98 0.41 8.70 33.60
N ASN A 99 1.50 7.99 33.24
CA ASN A 99 2.04 6.87 34.00
C ASN A 99 3.12 7.28 35.00
N ARG A 100 3.37 8.54 35.20
CA ARG A 100 4.33 9.05 36.20
C ARG A 100 3.80 8.97 37.64
#